data_eafeef8fbff862a3668ceb4d0f1a73cb
#
_entry.id   eafeef8fbff862a3668ceb4d0f1a73cb
#
_cell.length_a   1.000
_cell.length_b   1.000
_cell.length_c   1.000
_cell.angle_alpha   90.00
_cell.angle_beta   90.00
_cell.angle_gamma   90.00
#
_symmetry.space_group_name_H-M   'P 1'
#
loop_
_entity.id
_entity.type
_entity.pdbx_description
1 polymer ?
#
loop_
_entity_poly.entity_id
_entity_poly.type
_entity_poly.pdbx_seq_one_letter_code
_entity_poly.pdbx_strand_id
1 'polypeptide(L)'
;MKTEKNNIWNFYADVDAENASSGVIRKILAYTDELMVVENHFEKGAVGALHTHPHTQATYVVSGQFEFEISGEKKIVNPGDTLLKKDGIEHGCVCLEAGILLDIFTPMREDFVGK
;
A
#
# COMPACT_ATOMS: atom_id res chain seq x y z
N MET A 1 -1.37 4.84 18.42
CA MET A 1 -0.56 3.72 18.89
C MET A 1 -0.01 2.95 17.73
N LYS A 2 1.22 2.50 17.87
CA LYS A 2 1.84 1.66 16.85
C LYS A 2 1.10 0.33 16.79
N THR A 3 0.78 -0.11 15.59
CA THR A 3 0.11 -1.40 15.39
C THR A 3 1.02 -2.54 15.82
N GLU A 4 0.48 -3.47 16.60
CA GLU A 4 1.25 -4.60 17.12
C GLU A 4 0.89 -5.87 16.38
N LYS A 5 1.91 -6.69 16.15
CA LYS A 5 1.75 -7.96 15.43
C LYS A 5 0.78 -8.88 16.17
N ASN A 6 -0.10 -9.51 15.43
CA ASN A 6 -1.07 -10.50 15.91
C ASN A 6 -2.22 -9.93 16.74
N ASN A 7 -2.33 -8.60 16.85
CA ASN A 7 -3.47 -8.00 17.51
C ASN A 7 -4.74 -8.27 16.72
N ILE A 8 -5.77 -8.75 17.41
CA ILE A 8 -7.05 -9.07 16.77
C ILE A 8 -7.86 -7.82 16.51
N TRP A 9 -7.89 -6.91 17.48
CA TRP A 9 -8.70 -5.69 17.38
C TRP A 9 -7.77 -4.50 17.14
N ASN A 10 -7.92 -3.85 15.98
CA ASN A 10 -7.11 -2.70 15.60
C ASN A 10 -8.05 -1.57 15.20
N PHE A 11 -8.26 -0.62 16.10
CA PHE A 11 -9.21 0.47 15.88
C PHE A 11 -8.52 1.58 15.09
N TYR A 12 -9.15 2.02 14.03
CA TYR A 12 -8.58 2.99 13.12
C TYR A 12 -8.14 4.28 13.81
N ALA A 13 -8.93 4.73 14.82
CA ALA A 13 -8.60 5.95 15.53
C ALA A 13 -7.28 5.86 16.30
N ASP A 14 -6.83 4.65 16.61
CA ASP A 14 -5.61 4.42 17.39
C ASP A 14 -4.38 4.12 16.52
N VAL A 15 -4.57 3.95 15.21
CA VAL A 15 -3.46 3.59 14.32
C VAL A 15 -2.61 4.80 14.00
N ASP A 16 -1.31 4.71 14.25
CA ASP A 16 -0.38 5.78 13.92
C ASP A 16 -0.19 5.91 12.42
N ALA A 17 -0.05 7.15 11.97
CA ALA A 17 0.33 7.45 10.60
C ALA A 17 1.83 7.71 10.56
N GLU A 18 2.49 7.28 9.49
CA GLU A 18 3.92 7.53 9.30
C GLU A 18 4.17 7.98 7.86
N ASN A 19 5.22 8.74 7.67
CA ASN A 19 5.63 9.16 6.33
C ASN A 19 6.26 7.98 5.61
N ALA A 20 5.70 7.61 4.46
CA ALA A 20 6.26 6.55 3.63
C ALA A 20 7.24 7.14 2.61
N SER A 21 6.84 8.26 1.99
CA SER A 21 7.64 8.99 1.04
C SER A 21 7.01 10.37 0.85
N SER A 22 7.57 11.19 -0.05
CA SER A 22 7.01 12.52 -0.32
C SER A 22 5.57 12.41 -0.82
N GLY A 23 4.64 12.98 -0.07
CA GLY A 23 3.22 12.99 -0.42
C GLY A 23 2.49 11.68 -0.14
N VAL A 24 3.11 10.74 0.56
CA VAL A 24 2.48 9.46 0.89
C VAL A 24 2.58 9.18 2.38
N ILE A 25 1.43 8.97 3.00
CA ILE A 25 1.33 8.62 4.43
C ILE A 25 0.83 7.19 4.54
N ARG A 26 1.49 6.40 5.36
CA ARG A 26 1.20 4.98 5.54
C ARG A 26 0.62 4.71 6.91
N LYS A 27 -0.41 3.86 6.95
CA LYS A 27 -0.98 3.33 8.19
C LYS A 27 -0.97 1.82 8.11
N ILE A 28 -0.28 1.16 9.04
CA ILE A 28 -0.30 -0.30 9.14
C ILE A 28 -1.51 -0.66 9.97
N LEU A 29 -2.49 -1.32 9.35
CA LEU A 29 -3.78 -1.57 10.01
C LEU A 29 -3.79 -2.84 10.84
N ALA A 30 -3.15 -3.91 10.34
CA ALA A 30 -3.08 -5.19 11.04
C ALA A 30 -2.03 -6.05 10.36
N TYR A 31 -1.38 -6.93 11.13
CA TYR A 31 -0.46 -7.87 10.50
C TYR A 31 -0.11 -9.05 11.39
N THR A 32 0.27 -10.13 10.72
CA THR A 32 0.92 -11.30 11.30
C THR A 32 2.21 -11.53 10.52
N ASP A 33 2.92 -12.61 10.79
CA ASP A 33 4.11 -12.94 9.99
C ASP A 33 3.74 -13.17 8.52
N GLU A 34 2.53 -13.61 8.23
CA GLU A 34 2.13 -14.08 6.90
C GLU A 34 1.29 -13.09 6.13
N LEU A 35 0.77 -12.05 6.78
CA LEU A 35 -0.18 -11.14 6.17
C LEU A 35 -0.02 -9.75 6.75
N MET A 36 -0.13 -8.73 5.90
CA MET A 36 -0.14 -7.35 6.37
C MET A 36 -1.14 -6.54 5.56
N VAL A 37 -1.94 -5.75 6.28
CA VAL A 37 -2.91 -4.83 5.68
C VAL A 37 -2.44 -3.41 5.94
N VAL A 38 -2.25 -2.63 4.86
CA VAL A 38 -1.69 -1.29 4.92
C VAL A 38 -2.59 -0.34 4.14
N GLU A 39 -2.81 0.83 4.70
CA GLU A 39 -3.55 1.89 4.02
C GLU A 39 -2.57 3.02 3.71
N ASN A 40 -2.48 3.40 2.43
CA ASN A 40 -1.59 4.46 1.96
C ASN A 40 -2.41 5.63 1.43
N HIS A 41 -2.15 6.82 1.94
CA HIS A 41 -2.81 8.05 1.55
C HIS A 41 -1.87 8.83 0.65
N PHE A 42 -2.30 9.13 -0.57
CA PHE A 42 -1.49 9.80 -1.58
C PHE A 42 -2.02 11.20 -1.83
N GLU A 43 -1.13 12.18 -1.85
CA GLU A 43 -1.44 13.51 -2.39
C GLU A 43 -1.40 13.45 -3.91
N LYS A 44 -2.12 14.35 -4.55
CA LYS A 44 -2.08 14.48 -6.01
C LYS A 44 -0.64 14.70 -6.46
N GLY A 45 -0.20 13.96 -7.46
CA GLY A 45 1.16 14.03 -8.00
C GLY A 45 2.18 13.18 -7.27
N ALA A 46 1.83 12.59 -6.13
CA ALA A 46 2.76 11.74 -5.41
C ALA A 46 3.08 10.49 -6.23
N VAL A 47 4.30 9.99 -6.09
CA VAL A 47 4.81 8.88 -6.90
C VAL A 47 5.17 7.72 -5.97
N GLY A 48 4.66 6.54 -6.31
CA GLY A 48 5.18 5.29 -5.78
C GLY A 48 6.20 4.79 -6.79
N ALA A 49 7.50 4.90 -6.47
CA ALA A 49 8.56 4.59 -7.42
C ALA A 49 8.50 3.14 -7.87
N LEU A 50 8.92 2.89 -9.11
CA LEU A 50 9.05 1.53 -9.61
C LEU A 50 10.02 0.74 -8.73
N HIS A 51 9.58 -0.43 -8.27
CA HIS A 51 10.38 -1.29 -7.41
C HIS A 51 9.89 -2.72 -7.49
N THR A 52 10.68 -3.61 -6.91
CA THR A 52 10.29 -5.01 -6.74
C THR A 52 10.45 -5.40 -5.27
N HIS A 53 9.71 -6.39 -4.84
CA HIS A 53 9.89 -6.98 -3.51
C HIS A 53 9.36 -8.40 -3.52
N PRO A 54 9.88 -9.27 -2.63
CA PRO A 54 9.49 -10.69 -2.61
C PRO A 54 8.18 -10.92 -1.87
N HIS A 55 7.14 -10.20 -2.28
CA HIS A 55 5.81 -10.29 -1.67
C HIS A 55 4.78 -10.36 -2.78
N THR A 56 3.71 -11.11 -2.53
CA THR A 56 2.51 -10.97 -3.33
C THR A 56 1.68 -9.85 -2.72
N GLN A 57 1.17 -8.97 -3.54
CA GLN A 57 0.47 -7.78 -3.08
C GLN A 57 -0.83 -7.59 -3.86
N ALA A 58 -1.93 -7.44 -3.14
CA ALA A 58 -3.17 -6.96 -3.74
C ALA A 58 -3.36 -5.50 -3.35
N THR A 59 -3.72 -4.66 -4.31
CA THR A 59 -3.99 -3.24 -4.08
C THR A 59 -5.42 -2.95 -4.48
N TYR A 60 -6.20 -2.43 -3.55
CA TYR A 60 -7.59 -2.01 -3.79
C TYR A 60 -7.64 -0.48 -3.77
N VAL A 61 -8.20 0.12 -4.81
CA VAL A 61 -8.33 1.57 -4.88
C VAL A 61 -9.55 1.99 -4.09
N VAL A 62 -9.35 2.62 -2.94
CA VAL A 62 -10.43 3.08 -2.08
C VAL A 62 -11.01 4.38 -2.60
N SER A 63 -10.13 5.32 -2.97
CA SER A 63 -10.54 6.63 -3.48
C SER A 63 -9.43 7.21 -4.36
N GLY A 64 -9.76 8.25 -5.11
CA GLY A 64 -8.79 8.91 -5.98
C GLY A 64 -8.62 8.22 -7.31
N GLN A 65 -7.57 8.60 -8.03
CA GLN A 65 -7.25 8.01 -9.34
C GLN A 65 -5.75 7.88 -9.45
N PHE A 66 -5.30 6.74 -10.01
CA PHE A 66 -3.88 6.43 -10.10
C PHE A 66 -3.56 5.87 -11.47
N GLU A 67 -2.35 6.17 -11.95
CA GLU A 67 -1.78 5.45 -13.09
C GLU A 67 -0.76 4.46 -12.55
N PHE A 68 -1.04 3.18 -12.71
CA PHE A 68 -0.12 2.12 -12.32
C PHE A 68 0.70 1.65 -13.50
N GLU A 69 1.95 1.31 -13.20
CA GLU A 69 2.82 0.61 -14.14
C GLU A 69 3.18 -0.74 -13.53
N ILE A 70 2.83 -1.82 -14.23
CA ILE A 70 3.13 -3.19 -13.78
C ILE A 70 3.75 -3.93 -14.95
N SER A 71 4.98 -4.42 -14.77
CA SER A 71 5.73 -5.11 -15.82
C SER A 71 5.76 -4.32 -17.13
N GLY A 72 5.94 -3.00 -17.03
CA GLY A 72 6.02 -2.12 -18.19
C GLY A 72 4.69 -1.72 -18.79
N GLU A 73 3.58 -2.23 -18.31
CA GLU A 73 2.26 -1.88 -18.80
C GLU A 73 1.63 -0.83 -17.90
N LYS A 74 1.11 0.26 -18.49
CA LYS A 74 0.50 1.35 -17.74
C LYS A 74 -0.99 1.38 -17.95
N LYS A 75 -1.73 1.54 -16.84
CA LYS A 75 -3.20 1.69 -16.88
C LYS A 75 -3.66 2.63 -15.81
N ILE A 76 -4.75 3.35 -16.08
CA ILE A 76 -5.39 4.21 -15.10
C ILE A 76 -6.43 3.39 -14.35
N VAL A 77 -6.43 3.50 -13.02
CA VAL A 77 -7.35 2.78 -12.16
C VAL A 77 -8.13 3.77 -11.30
N ASN A 78 -9.37 3.38 -10.98
CA ASN A 78 -10.35 4.20 -10.28
C ASN A 78 -10.87 3.45 -9.05
N PRO A 79 -11.63 4.14 -8.15
CA PRO A 79 -12.15 3.48 -6.95
C PRO A 79 -12.87 2.17 -7.27
N GLY A 80 -12.54 1.14 -6.51
CA GLY A 80 -13.06 -0.20 -6.71
C GLY A 80 -12.20 -1.11 -7.54
N ASP A 81 -11.30 -0.54 -8.35
CA ASP A 81 -10.39 -1.35 -9.15
C ASP A 81 -9.36 -2.01 -8.25
N THR A 82 -8.95 -3.22 -8.62
CA THR A 82 -8.01 -4.01 -7.82
C THR A 82 -6.89 -4.52 -8.72
N LEU A 83 -5.67 -4.44 -8.20
CA LEU A 83 -4.48 -4.91 -8.90
C LEU A 83 -3.86 -6.05 -8.10
N LEU A 84 -3.44 -7.07 -8.83
CA LEU A 84 -2.75 -8.20 -8.21
C LEU A 84 -1.31 -8.20 -8.70
N LYS A 85 -0.39 -8.10 -7.76
CA LYS A 85 1.05 -8.04 -8.05
C LYS A 85 1.71 -9.25 -7.45
N LYS A 86 2.12 -10.15 -8.31
CA LYS A 86 2.79 -11.38 -7.89
C LYS A 86 4.18 -11.09 -7.37
N ASP A 87 4.70 -12.01 -6.58
CA ASP A 87 6.04 -11.99 -6.05
C ASP A 87 7.08 -11.55 -7.09
N GLY A 88 7.83 -10.50 -6.77
CA GLY A 88 8.94 -10.02 -7.59
C GLY A 88 8.55 -9.21 -8.82
N ILE A 89 7.27 -8.98 -9.07
CA ILE A 89 6.88 -8.21 -10.25
C ILE A 89 7.16 -6.72 -10.02
N GLU A 90 7.76 -6.07 -11.03
CA GLU A 90 8.06 -4.64 -10.93
C GLU A 90 6.78 -3.83 -11.06
N HIS A 91 6.60 -2.87 -10.17
CA HIS A 91 5.41 -2.02 -10.17
C HIS A 91 5.69 -0.66 -9.53
N GLY A 92 4.86 0.29 -9.90
CA GLY A 92 4.86 1.63 -9.32
C GLY A 92 3.61 2.36 -9.76
N CYS A 93 3.45 3.60 -9.28
CA CYS A 93 2.27 4.38 -9.62
C CYS A 93 2.52 5.87 -9.50
N VAL A 94 1.63 6.65 -10.15
CA VAL A 94 1.52 8.09 -9.98
C VAL A 94 0.10 8.39 -9.57
N CYS A 95 -0.06 9.20 -8.52
CA CYS A 95 -1.38 9.62 -8.06
C CYS A 95 -1.88 10.76 -8.93
N LEU A 96 -2.96 10.53 -9.66
CA LEU A 96 -3.55 11.55 -10.55
C LEU A 96 -4.55 12.42 -9.80
N GLU A 97 -5.33 11.82 -8.89
CA GLU A 97 -6.23 12.52 -7.98
C GLU A 97 -5.99 11.96 -6.60
N ALA A 98 -5.85 12.85 -5.60
CA ALA A 98 -5.56 12.45 -4.22
C ALA A 98 -6.50 11.33 -3.78
N GLY A 99 -5.94 10.32 -3.13
CA GLY A 99 -6.75 9.18 -2.75
C GLY A 99 -6.03 8.19 -1.86
N ILE A 100 -6.70 7.06 -1.66
CA ILE A 100 -6.28 6.03 -0.71
C ILE A 100 -6.19 4.69 -1.43
N LEU A 101 -5.07 4.01 -1.22
CA LEU A 101 -4.87 2.63 -1.66
C LEU A 101 -4.83 1.73 -0.42
N LEU A 102 -5.53 0.61 -0.49
CA LEU A 102 -5.45 -0.43 0.52
C LEU A 102 -4.57 -1.54 -0.04
N ASP A 103 -3.44 -1.78 0.60
CA ASP A 103 -2.47 -2.78 0.17
C ASP A 103 -2.45 -3.95 1.13
N ILE A 104 -2.50 -5.16 0.58
CA ILE A 104 -2.47 -6.40 1.35
C ILE A 104 -1.27 -7.20 0.87
N PHE A 105 -0.37 -7.53 1.78
CA PHE A 105 0.88 -8.23 1.48
C PHE A 105 0.91 -9.63 2.08
N THR A 106 1.50 -10.56 1.36
CA THR A 106 1.87 -11.88 1.89
C THR A 106 3.27 -12.23 1.41
N PRO A 107 4.22 -12.51 2.32
CA PRO A 107 4.16 -12.31 3.77
C PRO A 107 4.16 -10.83 4.14
N MET A 108 4.25 -10.54 5.44
CA MET A 108 4.29 -9.14 5.91
C MET A 108 5.57 -8.44 5.46
N ARG A 109 5.49 -7.12 5.37
CA ARG A 109 6.64 -6.27 5.00
C ARG A 109 7.44 -5.95 6.26
N GLU A 110 8.56 -6.67 6.46
CA GLU A 110 9.42 -6.43 7.62
C GLU A 110 9.98 -5.02 7.65
N ASP A 111 10.29 -4.49 6.48
CA ASP A 111 10.83 -3.15 6.36
C ASP A 111 9.86 -2.07 6.85
N PHE A 112 8.54 -2.36 6.88
CA PHE A 112 7.56 -1.40 7.38
C PHE A 112 7.51 -1.34 8.90
N VAL A 113 7.99 -2.36 9.59
CA VAL A 113 7.91 -2.42 11.05
C VAL A 113 9.28 -2.30 11.73
N GLY A 114 10.24 -1.74 11.02
CA GLY A 114 11.51 -1.37 11.63
C GLY A 114 12.51 -2.49 11.74
N LYS A 115 12.49 -3.40 10.83
CA LYS A 115 13.44 -4.50 10.88
C LYS A 115 14.56 -4.33 9.88
#